data_946d1ef09bfe5506095967bdce51338c
#
_entry.id   946d1ef09bfe5506095967bdce51338c
#
_cell.length_a   1.000
_cell.length_b   1.000
_cell.length_c   1.000
_cell.angle_alpha   90.00
_cell.angle_beta   90.00
_cell.angle_gamma   90.00
#
_symmetry.space_group_name_H-M   'P 1'
#
loop_
_entity.id
_entity.type
_entity.pdbx_description
1 polymer ?
#
loop_
_entity_poly.entity_id
_entity_poly.type
_entity_poly.pdbx_seq_one_letter_code
_entity_poly.pdbx_strand_id
1 'polypeptide(L)'
;MTRRRSGTAILALVASLGVWTGLSQAQTPNPKRPAAKAPATAQNVPAEYQAGIAQLRIAKGYLEKAGNKWGGYRVKGIASIDQAFKAFGVSPESTPNEMQSGDVDEPGMMDSGISSLQTAKADFAEAGNDWGGRKEKGLALIDQALNDLQTGIDWAKEHKTY
;
A
#
# COMPACT_ATOMS: atom_id res chain seq x y z
N MET A 1 -33.64 8.50 38.01
CA MET A 1 -33.43 7.16 38.60
C MET A 1 -32.03 6.69 38.27
N THR A 2 -31.26 6.60 39.32
CA THR A 2 -29.82 6.34 39.41
C THR A 2 -29.51 4.86 39.16
N ARG A 3 -28.44 4.52 38.40
CA ARG A 3 -27.63 3.32 38.71
C ARG A 3 -26.21 3.44 38.15
N ARG A 4 -25.32 3.86 39.05
CA ARG A 4 -23.87 3.59 38.96
C ARG A 4 -23.63 2.08 39.15
N ARG A 5 -22.71 1.50 38.38
CA ARG A 5 -21.97 0.31 38.83
C ARG A 5 -20.49 0.49 38.49
N SER A 6 -19.75 0.69 39.54
CA SER A 6 -18.31 0.53 39.67
C SER A 6 -17.96 -0.97 39.65
N GLY A 7 -16.85 -1.37 39.12
CA GLY A 7 -16.28 -2.73 39.18
C GLY A 7 -14.81 -2.64 38.78
N THR A 8 -13.99 -2.29 39.69
CA THR A 8 -12.92 -2.99 40.41
C THR A 8 -11.85 -3.63 39.54
N ALA A 9 -10.63 -3.09 39.67
CA ALA A 9 -9.33 -3.56 39.20
C ALA A 9 -8.99 -4.97 39.71
N ILE A 10 -8.29 -5.74 38.89
CA ILE A 10 -7.43 -6.84 39.34
C ILE A 10 -6.08 -6.71 38.65
N LEU A 11 -5.12 -6.34 39.48
CA LEU A 11 -3.68 -6.35 39.20
C LEU A 11 -3.20 -7.81 39.33
N ALA A 12 -2.61 -8.39 38.32
CA ALA A 12 -1.87 -9.63 38.45
C ALA A 12 -0.48 -9.44 37.86
N LEU A 13 0.44 -9.20 38.77
CA LEU A 13 1.88 -9.12 38.54
C LEU A 13 2.44 -10.55 38.56
N VAL A 14 2.96 -11.04 37.47
CA VAL A 14 3.77 -12.29 37.46
C VAL A 14 5.13 -11.97 36.86
N ALA A 15 6.09 -11.78 37.75
CA ALA A 15 7.51 -11.75 37.44
C ALA A 15 8.00 -13.20 37.31
N SER A 16 8.47 -13.61 36.13
CA SER A 16 9.27 -14.83 35.98
C SER A 16 10.65 -14.44 35.42
N LEU A 17 11.60 -14.35 36.33
CA LEU A 17 13.04 -14.31 36.05
C LEU A 17 13.48 -15.68 35.53
N GLY A 18 13.61 -15.83 34.24
CA GLY A 18 14.27 -16.97 33.60
C GLY A 18 15.71 -16.60 33.22
N VAL A 19 16.66 -16.91 34.07
CA VAL A 19 18.09 -16.83 33.77
C VAL A 19 18.43 -17.97 32.80
N TRP A 20 18.60 -17.61 31.51
CA TRP A 20 19.18 -18.54 30.52
C TRP A 20 20.69 -18.23 30.39
N THR A 21 21.50 -18.98 31.08
CA THR A 21 22.95 -19.10 30.82
C THR A 21 23.14 -20.10 29.66
N GLY A 22 23.08 -19.59 28.43
CA GLY A 22 23.36 -20.34 27.21
C GLY A 22 24.83 -20.17 26.79
N LEU A 23 25.63 -21.26 26.91
CA LEU A 23 27.00 -21.34 26.46
C LEU A 23 27.15 -20.87 25.01
N SER A 24 27.93 -19.81 24.82
CA SER A 24 28.45 -19.41 23.51
C SER A 24 29.41 -20.49 23.00
N GLN A 25 28.94 -21.34 22.11
CA GLN A 25 29.85 -22.14 21.28
C GLN A 25 30.43 -21.23 20.21
N ALA A 26 31.70 -20.91 20.35
CA ALA A 26 32.49 -20.28 19.32
C ALA A 26 32.52 -21.19 18.08
N GLN A 27 31.69 -20.89 17.08
CA GLN A 27 31.79 -21.52 15.77
C GLN A 27 33.05 -20.99 15.07
N THR A 28 34.04 -21.88 14.93
CA THR A 28 35.21 -21.62 14.10
C THR A 28 34.80 -21.32 12.66
N PRO A 29 35.31 -20.26 12.04
CA PRO A 29 34.94 -19.92 10.64
C PRO A 29 35.48 -21.02 9.72
N ASN A 30 34.58 -21.68 8.97
CA ASN A 30 34.94 -22.63 7.93
C ASN A 30 35.41 -21.85 6.68
N PRO A 31 36.70 -21.88 6.28
CA PRO A 31 37.23 -21.02 5.22
C PRO A 31 36.86 -21.46 3.80
N LYS A 32 35.96 -22.43 3.60
CA LYS A 32 35.59 -22.94 2.27
C LYS A 32 34.11 -22.72 1.87
N ARG A 33 33.34 -21.96 2.65
CA ARG A 33 32.00 -21.59 2.21
C ARG A 33 32.11 -20.31 1.37
N PRO A 34 31.75 -20.33 0.06
CA PRO A 34 31.62 -19.07 -0.69
C PRO A 34 30.66 -18.20 0.13
N ALA A 35 31.07 -16.98 0.40
CA ALA A 35 30.25 -16.02 1.15
C ALA A 35 28.87 -15.99 0.47
N ALA A 36 27.87 -16.59 1.09
CA ALA A 36 26.49 -16.40 0.70
C ALA A 36 26.30 -14.88 0.72
N LYS A 37 26.04 -14.32 -0.46
CA LYS A 37 25.74 -12.89 -0.64
C LYS A 37 24.71 -12.58 0.44
N ALA A 38 25.12 -11.81 1.46
CA ALA A 38 24.25 -11.47 2.58
C ALA A 38 22.92 -11.00 1.96
N PRO A 39 21.75 -11.44 2.46
CA PRO A 39 20.50 -10.91 1.99
C PRO A 39 20.62 -9.40 2.13
N ALA A 40 20.36 -8.68 1.02
CA ALA A 40 20.46 -7.23 0.98
C ALA A 40 19.76 -6.72 2.25
N THR A 41 20.58 -6.18 3.15
CA THR A 41 20.12 -5.56 4.41
C THR A 41 18.86 -4.79 4.08
N ALA A 42 17.80 -4.97 4.88
CA ALA A 42 16.57 -4.22 4.78
C ALA A 42 16.95 -2.76 4.56
N GLN A 43 16.98 -2.33 3.29
CA GLN A 43 17.32 -0.99 2.92
C GLN A 43 16.30 -0.15 3.67
N ASN A 44 16.77 0.87 4.37
CA ASN A 44 15.93 1.79 5.11
C ASN A 44 15.04 2.48 4.08
N VAL A 45 13.91 1.85 3.76
CA VAL A 45 12.98 2.31 2.72
C VAL A 45 12.35 3.58 3.28
N PRO A 46 12.45 4.73 2.59
CA PRO A 46 11.88 5.97 3.07
C PRO A 46 10.42 5.82 3.47
N ALA A 47 10.00 6.54 4.51
CA ALA A 47 8.61 6.49 4.99
C ALA A 47 7.64 6.92 3.90
N GLU A 48 8.02 7.90 3.10
CA GLU A 48 7.27 8.44 1.96
C GLU A 48 7.03 7.35 0.88
N TYR A 49 8.02 6.51 0.63
CA TYR A 49 7.85 5.39 -0.29
C TYR A 49 6.84 4.38 0.23
N GLN A 50 6.89 4.06 1.53
CA GLN A 50 5.93 3.13 2.13
C GLN A 50 4.52 3.72 2.13
N ALA A 51 4.39 5.02 2.40
CA ALA A 51 3.13 5.75 2.31
C ALA A 51 2.57 5.71 0.88
N GLY A 52 3.39 6.00 -0.12
CA GLY A 52 3.00 5.91 -1.52
C GLY A 52 2.53 4.52 -1.93
N ILE A 53 3.21 3.46 -1.50
CA ILE A 53 2.76 2.06 -1.74
C ILE A 53 1.42 1.78 -1.06
N ALA A 54 1.21 2.27 0.16
CA ALA A 54 -0.07 2.11 0.87
C ALA A 54 -1.20 2.81 0.12
N GLN A 55 -0.99 4.05 -0.32
CA GLN A 55 -1.97 4.81 -1.10
C GLN A 55 -2.28 4.17 -2.46
N LEU A 56 -1.29 3.60 -3.15
CA LEU A 56 -1.52 2.82 -4.38
C LEU A 56 -2.43 1.61 -4.14
N ARG A 57 -2.26 0.90 -3.02
CA ARG A 57 -3.13 -0.23 -2.65
C ARG A 57 -4.55 0.24 -2.38
N ILE A 58 -4.70 1.33 -1.62
CA ILE A 58 -6.00 1.93 -1.32
C ILE A 58 -6.70 2.35 -2.62
N ALA A 59 -5.99 3.06 -3.51
CA ALA A 59 -6.52 3.47 -4.80
C ALA A 59 -7.02 2.28 -5.63
N LYS A 60 -6.20 1.24 -5.76
CA LYS A 60 -6.58 0.02 -6.47
C LYS A 60 -7.85 -0.60 -5.90
N GLY A 61 -7.93 -0.71 -4.58
CA GLY A 61 -9.09 -1.27 -3.91
C GLY A 61 -10.39 -0.47 -4.15
N TYR A 62 -10.34 0.87 -4.15
CA TYR A 62 -11.49 1.71 -4.53
C TYR A 62 -11.91 1.46 -5.98
N LEU A 63 -10.94 1.43 -6.87
CA LEU A 63 -11.20 1.22 -8.30
C LEU A 63 -11.76 -0.17 -8.59
N GLU A 64 -11.34 -1.21 -7.90
CA GLU A 64 -11.90 -2.56 -8.04
C GLU A 64 -13.38 -2.61 -7.64
N LYS A 65 -13.82 -1.76 -6.71
CA LYS A 65 -15.21 -1.64 -6.26
C LYS A 65 -16.06 -0.68 -7.10
N ALA A 66 -15.46 0.19 -7.89
CA ALA A 66 -16.15 1.26 -8.64
C ALA A 66 -17.05 0.79 -9.79
N GLY A 67 -17.36 -0.49 -9.90
CA GLY A 67 -18.24 -1.02 -10.95
C GLY A 67 -17.69 -0.93 -12.38
N ASN A 68 -18.52 -1.16 -13.38
CA ASN A 68 -18.08 -1.32 -14.79
C ASN A 68 -18.54 -0.20 -15.75
N LYS A 69 -19.09 0.90 -15.23
CA LYS A 69 -19.77 1.95 -16.02
C LYS A 69 -18.83 2.99 -16.65
N TRP A 70 -17.56 2.68 -16.83
CA TRP A 70 -16.49 3.63 -17.15
C TRP A 70 -15.85 3.41 -18.52
N GLY A 71 -16.59 2.83 -19.50
CA GLY A 71 -16.09 2.63 -20.87
C GLY A 71 -14.80 1.79 -20.97
N GLY A 72 -14.50 0.96 -19.96
CA GLY A 72 -13.28 0.17 -19.91
C GLY A 72 -12.04 0.92 -19.40
N TYR A 73 -12.13 2.24 -19.19
CA TYR A 73 -11.00 3.05 -18.73
C TYR A 73 -10.58 2.73 -17.29
N ARG A 74 -11.51 2.33 -16.41
CA ARG A 74 -11.19 1.84 -15.07
C ARG A 74 -10.24 0.65 -15.12
N VAL A 75 -10.48 -0.29 -16.01
CA VAL A 75 -9.63 -1.49 -16.18
C VAL A 75 -8.23 -1.09 -16.66
N LYS A 76 -8.13 -0.11 -17.58
CA LYS A 76 -6.84 0.43 -18.03
C LYS A 76 -6.09 1.11 -16.87
N GLY A 77 -6.77 1.94 -16.08
CA GLY A 77 -6.18 2.57 -14.91
C GLY A 77 -5.64 1.55 -13.90
N ILE A 78 -6.42 0.51 -13.58
CA ILE A 78 -5.97 -0.57 -12.68
C ILE A 78 -4.74 -1.29 -13.27
N ALA A 79 -4.71 -1.57 -14.57
CA ALA A 79 -3.56 -2.20 -15.21
C ALA A 79 -2.30 -1.33 -15.13
N SER A 80 -2.43 -0.02 -15.27
CA SER A 80 -1.32 0.93 -15.09
C SER A 80 -0.83 0.96 -13.64
N ILE A 81 -1.72 0.88 -12.65
CA ILE A 81 -1.37 0.75 -11.23
C ILE A 81 -0.59 -0.55 -10.97
N ASP A 82 -1.02 -1.67 -11.54
CA ASP A 82 -0.32 -2.95 -11.40
C ASP A 82 1.09 -2.90 -12.01
N GLN A 83 1.27 -2.16 -13.11
CA GLN A 83 2.59 -1.92 -13.68
C GLN A 83 3.43 -0.98 -12.79
N ALA A 84 2.81 0.01 -12.14
CA ALA A 84 3.50 0.89 -11.19
C ALA A 84 4.03 0.09 -9.99
N PHE A 85 3.24 -0.82 -9.41
CA PHE A 85 3.72 -1.73 -8.36
C PHE A 85 4.95 -2.52 -8.81
N LYS A 86 4.92 -3.09 -10.02
CA LYS A 86 6.08 -3.82 -10.58
C LYS A 86 7.28 -2.91 -10.78
N ALA A 87 7.07 -1.68 -11.24
CA ALA A 87 8.16 -0.71 -11.40
C ALA A 87 8.80 -0.36 -10.06
N PHE A 88 8.00 -0.22 -9.00
CA PHE A 88 8.49 -0.04 -7.64
C PHE A 88 9.07 -1.33 -7.02
N GLY A 89 8.89 -2.49 -7.64
CA GLY A 89 9.42 -3.77 -7.13
C GLY A 89 8.55 -4.39 -6.03
N VAL A 90 7.27 -4.09 -6.02
CA VAL A 90 6.27 -4.56 -5.04
C VAL A 90 5.22 -5.39 -5.74
N SER A 91 4.67 -6.39 -5.05
CA SER A 91 3.52 -7.15 -5.57
C SER A 91 2.27 -6.29 -5.63
N PRO A 92 1.49 -6.40 -6.73
CA PRO A 92 0.26 -5.62 -6.93
C PRO A 92 -0.91 -6.18 -6.09
N GLU A 93 -0.79 -6.09 -4.77
CA GLU A 93 -1.86 -6.48 -3.87
C GLU A 93 -2.72 -5.26 -3.56
N SER A 94 -4.05 -5.41 -3.66
CA SER A 94 -4.99 -4.46 -3.06
C SER A 94 -5.08 -4.73 -1.56
N THR A 95 -5.34 -3.70 -0.75
CA THR A 95 -5.71 -3.89 0.66
C THR A 95 -7.22 -4.17 0.73
N PRO A 96 -7.64 -5.43 0.94
CA PRO A 96 -9.06 -5.77 0.83
C PRO A 96 -9.93 -5.24 1.97
N ASN A 97 -9.35 -4.83 3.08
CA ASN A 97 -10.10 -4.81 4.35
C ASN A 97 -10.13 -3.51 5.15
N GLU A 98 -9.45 -2.45 4.73
CA GLU A 98 -9.48 -1.19 5.51
C GLU A 98 -10.41 -0.13 4.91
N MET A 99 -11.00 -0.42 3.77
CA MET A 99 -12.06 0.42 3.25
C MET A 99 -13.34 0.11 3.99
N GLN A 100 -13.70 1.01 4.89
CA GLN A 100 -15.02 0.98 5.51
C GLN A 100 -16.07 0.77 4.42
N SER A 101 -16.85 -0.30 4.56
CA SER A 101 -18.11 -0.51 3.87
C SER A 101 -19.10 0.59 4.28
N GLY A 102 -18.83 1.84 3.91
CA GLY A 102 -19.85 2.85 3.85
C GLY A 102 -20.53 2.75 2.49
N ASP A 103 -21.79 3.13 2.40
CA ASP A 103 -22.55 3.31 1.16
C ASP A 103 -21.90 4.40 0.27
N VAL A 104 -20.71 4.09 -0.27
CA VAL A 104 -20.06 4.95 -1.25
C VAL A 104 -20.58 4.47 -2.60
N ASP A 105 -21.30 5.34 -3.28
CA ASP A 105 -21.78 5.10 -4.63
C ASP A 105 -20.61 4.84 -5.60
N GLU A 106 -20.90 4.21 -6.73
CA GLU A 106 -19.87 3.88 -7.73
C GLU A 106 -19.04 5.10 -8.18
N PRO A 107 -19.62 6.30 -8.40
CA PRO A 107 -18.88 7.52 -8.68
C PRO A 107 -17.91 7.92 -7.56
N GLY A 108 -18.37 7.92 -6.32
CA GLY A 108 -17.53 8.25 -5.17
C GLY A 108 -16.35 7.30 -4.98
N MET A 109 -16.49 6.04 -5.38
CA MET A 109 -15.38 5.08 -5.38
C MET A 109 -14.33 5.42 -6.44
N MET A 110 -14.74 5.85 -7.63
CA MET A 110 -13.83 6.30 -8.68
C MET A 110 -13.05 7.53 -8.22
N ASP A 111 -13.73 8.54 -7.69
CA ASP A 111 -13.13 9.78 -7.19
C ASP A 111 -12.16 9.51 -6.01
N SER A 112 -12.53 8.61 -5.09
CA SER A 112 -11.66 8.19 -3.99
C SER A 112 -10.40 7.48 -4.49
N GLY A 113 -10.53 6.64 -5.52
CA GLY A 113 -9.41 5.99 -6.18
C GLY A 113 -8.45 7.00 -6.81
N ILE A 114 -8.97 7.99 -7.52
CA ILE A 114 -8.19 9.07 -8.13
C ILE A 114 -7.48 9.90 -7.05
N SER A 115 -8.18 10.29 -5.99
CA SER A 115 -7.59 11.05 -4.87
C SER A 115 -6.44 10.29 -4.20
N SER A 116 -6.63 9.00 -3.96
CA SER A 116 -5.57 8.15 -3.39
C SER A 116 -4.36 8.02 -4.33
N LEU A 117 -4.56 7.95 -5.65
CA LEU A 117 -3.48 7.97 -6.64
C LEU A 117 -2.70 9.28 -6.63
N GLN A 118 -3.40 10.42 -6.50
CA GLN A 118 -2.76 11.73 -6.40
C GLN A 118 -1.90 11.83 -5.14
N THR A 119 -2.39 11.32 -4.02
CA THR A 119 -1.62 11.24 -2.77
C THR A 119 -0.41 10.34 -2.93
N ALA A 120 -0.57 9.14 -3.50
CA ALA A 120 0.55 8.24 -3.79
C ALA A 120 1.63 8.92 -4.66
N LYS A 121 1.21 9.66 -5.70
CA LYS A 121 2.12 10.41 -6.56
C LYS A 121 2.92 11.44 -5.78
N ALA A 122 2.29 12.19 -4.85
CA ALA A 122 2.96 13.16 -4.01
C ALA A 122 3.99 12.49 -3.08
N ASP A 123 3.59 11.43 -2.39
CA ASP A 123 4.47 10.66 -1.51
C ASP A 123 5.72 10.15 -2.26
N PHE A 124 5.55 9.56 -3.44
CA PHE A 124 6.69 9.12 -4.25
C PHE A 124 7.54 10.28 -4.77
N ALA A 125 6.95 11.41 -5.09
CA ALA A 125 7.69 12.60 -5.52
C ALA A 125 8.60 13.13 -4.41
N GLU A 126 8.13 13.13 -3.16
CA GLU A 126 8.88 13.57 -1.98
C GLU A 126 9.96 12.56 -1.56
N ALA A 127 9.79 11.29 -1.86
CA ALA A 127 10.77 10.27 -1.53
C ALA A 127 12.12 10.59 -2.19
N GLY A 128 13.15 10.82 -1.36
CA GLY A 128 14.45 11.40 -1.76
C GLY A 128 15.35 10.52 -2.61
N ASN A 129 14.90 9.34 -3.06
CA ASN A 129 15.71 8.38 -3.81
C ASN A 129 15.02 8.01 -5.14
N ASP A 130 15.82 7.83 -6.19
CA ASP A 130 15.35 7.44 -7.51
C ASP A 130 15.19 5.92 -7.69
N TRP A 131 15.75 5.12 -6.78
CA TRP A 131 15.77 3.63 -6.86
C TRP A 131 16.22 3.08 -8.22
N GLY A 132 17.17 3.77 -8.87
CA GLY A 132 17.72 3.35 -10.16
C GLY A 132 16.73 3.52 -11.32
N GLY A 133 16.06 4.66 -11.39
CA GLY A 133 15.07 5.00 -12.44
C GLY A 133 13.67 4.43 -12.18
N ARG A 134 13.47 3.70 -11.09
CA ARG A 134 12.16 3.09 -10.78
C ARG A 134 11.12 4.13 -10.37
N LYS A 135 11.57 5.20 -9.68
CA LYS A 135 10.69 6.30 -9.26
C LYS A 135 10.06 6.97 -10.46
N GLU A 136 10.86 7.39 -11.43
CA GLU A 136 10.38 8.06 -12.64
C GLU A 136 9.41 7.17 -13.42
N LYS A 137 9.78 5.90 -13.62
CA LYS A 137 8.92 4.93 -14.30
C LYS A 137 7.61 4.70 -13.57
N GLY A 138 7.65 4.57 -12.23
CA GLY A 138 6.46 4.39 -11.40
C GLY A 138 5.54 5.59 -11.45
N LEU A 139 6.08 6.81 -11.35
CA LEU A 139 5.33 8.07 -11.45
C LEU A 139 4.66 8.22 -12.82
N ALA A 140 5.35 7.90 -13.92
CA ALA A 140 4.77 7.94 -15.27
C ALA A 140 3.57 6.99 -15.40
N LEU A 141 3.63 5.80 -14.78
CA LEU A 141 2.53 4.85 -14.78
C LEU A 141 1.36 5.30 -13.90
N ILE A 142 1.61 6.00 -12.80
CA ILE A 142 0.56 6.64 -11.99
C ILE A 142 -0.12 7.75 -12.80
N ASP A 143 0.64 8.56 -13.53
CA ASP A 143 0.07 9.61 -14.39
C ASP A 143 -0.78 9.02 -15.51
N GLN A 144 -0.35 7.93 -16.11
CA GLN A 144 -1.16 7.20 -17.09
C GLN A 144 -2.46 6.69 -16.49
N ALA A 145 -2.40 6.11 -15.27
CA ALA A 145 -3.60 5.66 -14.56
C ALA A 145 -4.58 6.81 -14.29
N LEU A 146 -4.07 7.95 -13.79
CA LEU A 146 -4.89 9.14 -13.55
C LEU A 146 -5.58 9.64 -14.82
N ASN A 147 -4.86 9.68 -15.94
CA ASN A 147 -5.41 10.10 -17.24
C ASN A 147 -6.49 9.13 -17.74
N ASP A 148 -6.25 7.82 -17.65
CA ASP A 148 -7.23 6.80 -18.03
C ASP A 148 -8.50 6.91 -17.19
N LEU A 149 -8.37 7.09 -15.87
CA LEU A 149 -9.52 7.22 -14.96
C LEU A 149 -10.32 8.50 -15.21
N GLN A 150 -9.64 9.64 -15.43
CA GLN A 150 -10.31 10.89 -15.78
C GLN A 150 -11.08 10.74 -17.10
N THR A 151 -10.48 10.12 -18.11
CA THR A 151 -11.17 9.83 -19.39
C THR A 151 -12.38 8.91 -19.16
N GLY A 152 -12.30 7.98 -18.22
CA GLY A 152 -13.43 7.13 -17.84
C GLY A 152 -14.59 7.91 -17.23
N ILE A 153 -14.30 8.88 -16.37
CA ILE A 153 -15.31 9.79 -15.80
C ILE A 153 -16.00 10.60 -16.90
N ASP A 154 -15.22 11.18 -17.81
CA ASP A 154 -15.76 12.01 -18.89
C ASP A 154 -16.60 11.15 -19.85
N TRP A 155 -16.14 9.93 -20.18
CA TRP A 155 -16.92 8.98 -20.96
C TRP A 155 -18.25 8.64 -20.29
N ALA A 156 -18.25 8.38 -18.97
CA ALA A 156 -19.46 8.05 -18.23
C ALA A 156 -20.48 9.20 -18.21
N LYS A 157 -20.01 10.44 -18.10
CA LYS A 157 -20.85 11.65 -18.20
C LYS A 157 -21.52 11.78 -19.57
N GLU A 158 -20.75 11.59 -20.65
CA GLU A 158 -21.24 11.65 -22.03
C GLU A 158 -22.29 10.59 -22.32
N HIS A 159 -22.11 9.38 -21.79
CA HIS A 159 -22.98 8.24 -22.01
C HIS A 159 -24.09 8.08 -20.96
N LYS A 160 -24.22 9.04 -20.02
CA LYS A 160 -25.23 9.03 -18.94
C LYS A 160 -25.24 7.73 -18.14
N THR A 161 -24.08 7.12 -17.93
CA THR A 161 -23.89 5.91 -17.12
C THR A 161 -23.52 6.25 -15.67
N TYR A 162 -23.43 7.51 -15.37
CA TYR A 162 -22.98 8.12 -14.11
C TYR A 162 -24.16 8.39 -13.17
#